data_a1242c212e7ac65680994657f178d967
#
_entry.id   a1242c212e7ac65680994657f178d967
#
_cell.length_a   1.000
_cell.length_b   1.000
_cell.length_c   1.000
_cell.angle_alpha   90.00
_cell.angle_beta   90.00
_cell.angle_gamma   90.00
#
_symmetry.space_group_name_H-M   'P 1'
#
loop_
_entity.id
_entity.type
_entity.pdbx_description
1 polymer ?
#
loop_
_entity_poly.entity_id
_entity_poly.type
_entity_poly.pdbx_seq_one_letter_code
_entity_poly.pdbx_strand_id
1 'polypeptide(L)'
;MARNQSRGRSVSAFLIDMRHLVGWTRLLFVAVLCIAFSAHDVAWAQDPRATLVQKTARDWLAVADRGDANASWNAAGKQFQNAITVERWAEGFKRKRLPLGAIVGRTTLSTEFTQTFAGAPDGDYAIVLFRTNFANKIDGGETVTLQREPDGIWRVIGYSLL
;
A
#
# COMPACT_ATOMS: atom_id res chain seq x y z
N MET A 1 -56.06 -84.08 -19.25
CA MET A 1 -55.97 -83.62 -17.83
C MET A 1 -54.50 -83.50 -17.45
N ALA A 2 -53.95 -82.34 -17.43
CA ALA A 2 -52.65 -82.09 -16.87
C ALA A 2 -52.56 -80.60 -16.48
N ARG A 3 -52.39 -80.41 -15.21
CA ARG A 3 -52.34 -79.10 -14.55
C ARG A 3 -50.87 -78.62 -14.54
N ASN A 4 -50.58 -77.58 -15.25
CA ASN A 4 -49.25 -76.98 -15.26
C ASN A 4 -49.14 -75.93 -14.15
N GLN A 5 -48.24 -76.08 -13.23
CA GLN A 5 -47.88 -75.09 -12.20
C GLN A 5 -46.62 -74.37 -12.63
N SER A 6 -46.73 -73.13 -12.97
CA SER A 6 -45.60 -72.23 -13.17
C SER A 6 -45.15 -71.66 -11.84
N ARG A 7 -43.93 -71.96 -11.45
CA ARG A 7 -43.21 -71.34 -10.34
C ARG A 7 -42.83 -69.93 -10.69
N GLY A 8 -43.40 -68.95 -10.01
CA GLY A 8 -42.91 -67.56 -10.01
C GLY A 8 -41.60 -67.45 -9.28
N ARG A 9 -40.56 -66.99 -9.94
CA ARG A 9 -39.32 -66.55 -9.30
C ARG A 9 -39.54 -65.13 -8.78
N SER A 10 -39.47 -64.96 -7.47
CA SER A 10 -39.37 -63.68 -6.82
C SER A 10 -38.05 -63.02 -7.12
N VAL A 11 -38.07 -61.92 -7.86
CA VAL A 11 -36.94 -61.04 -8.09
C VAL A 11 -36.94 -60.04 -6.92
N SER A 12 -36.12 -60.34 -5.90
CA SER A 12 -35.88 -59.36 -4.82
C SER A 12 -35.15 -58.18 -5.40
N ALA A 13 -35.86 -57.09 -5.63
CA ALA A 13 -35.25 -55.82 -5.99
C ALA A 13 -34.37 -55.29 -4.87
N PHE A 14 -33.10 -55.26 -5.09
CA PHE A 14 -32.09 -54.63 -4.24
C PHE A 14 -32.21 -53.10 -4.43
N LEU A 15 -33.12 -52.49 -3.66
CA LEU A 15 -33.22 -51.04 -3.63
C LEU A 15 -32.07 -50.50 -2.79
N ILE A 16 -30.96 -50.15 -3.45
CA ILE A 16 -29.92 -49.36 -2.82
C ILE A 16 -30.48 -48.01 -2.49
N ASP A 17 -30.58 -47.70 -1.22
CA ASP A 17 -31.10 -46.43 -0.69
C ASP A 17 -30.13 -45.31 -1.14
N MET A 18 -30.52 -44.61 -2.22
CA MET A 18 -29.79 -43.47 -2.82
C MET A 18 -29.70 -42.25 -1.88
N ARG A 19 -30.37 -42.28 -0.73
CA ARG A 19 -30.38 -41.13 0.20
C ARG A 19 -29.03 -40.91 0.88
N HIS A 20 -28.26 -41.93 1.08
CA HIS A 20 -26.93 -41.81 1.71
C HIS A 20 -25.84 -41.29 0.75
N LEU A 21 -25.97 -41.54 -0.55
CA LEU A 21 -25.01 -41.04 -1.56
C LEU A 21 -25.09 -39.51 -1.74
N VAL A 22 -26.29 -38.94 -1.62
CA VAL A 22 -26.48 -37.48 -1.80
C VAL A 22 -25.94 -36.70 -0.60
N GLY A 23 -25.92 -37.28 0.60
CA GLY A 23 -25.37 -36.66 1.81
C GLY A 23 -23.85 -36.54 1.77
N TRP A 24 -23.18 -37.55 1.29
CA TRP A 24 -21.70 -37.58 1.26
C TRP A 24 -21.11 -36.66 0.18
N THR A 25 -21.76 -36.56 -0.96
CA THR A 25 -21.32 -35.63 -2.01
C THR A 25 -21.49 -34.16 -1.60
N ARG A 26 -22.53 -33.83 -0.83
CA ARG A 26 -22.72 -32.48 -0.29
C ARG A 26 -21.69 -32.10 0.78
N LEU A 27 -21.32 -33.05 1.67
CA LEU A 27 -20.29 -32.86 2.67
C LEU A 27 -18.90 -32.67 2.06
N LEU A 28 -18.57 -33.42 1.02
CA LEU A 28 -17.30 -33.26 0.29
C LEU A 28 -17.22 -31.92 -0.46
N PHE A 29 -18.33 -31.44 -1.05
CA PHE A 29 -18.35 -30.14 -1.72
C PHE A 29 -18.18 -28.96 -0.74
N VAL A 30 -18.78 -29.04 0.46
CA VAL A 30 -18.60 -28.02 1.50
C VAL A 30 -17.17 -28.02 2.04
N ALA A 31 -16.57 -29.18 2.25
CA ALA A 31 -15.19 -29.29 2.71
C ALA A 31 -14.17 -28.74 1.67
N VAL A 32 -14.37 -29.01 0.39
CA VAL A 32 -13.52 -28.47 -0.68
C VAL A 32 -13.70 -26.96 -0.85
N LEU A 33 -14.91 -26.44 -0.69
CA LEU A 33 -15.18 -24.99 -0.75
C LEU A 33 -14.53 -24.24 0.42
N CYS A 34 -14.52 -24.83 1.64
CA CYS A 34 -13.85 -24.21 2.80
C CYS A 34 -12.31 -24.18 2.65
N ILE A 35 -11.71 -25.16 1.99
CA ILE A 35 -10.24 -25.18 1.74
C ILE A 35 -9.85 -24.14 0.70
N ALA A 36 -10.71 -23.86 -0.30
CA ALA A 36 -10.45 -22.85 -1.32
C ALA A 36 -10.52 -21.41 -0.78
N PHE A 37 -11.21 -21.15 0.33
CA PHE A 37 -11.31 -19.82 0.94
C PHE A 37 -10.15 -19.48 1.88
N SER A 38 -9.36 -20.47 2.31
CA SER A 38 -8.26 -20.26 3.27
C SER A 38 -6.93 -19.82 2.62
N ALA A 39 -6.87 -19.66 1.29
CA ALA A 39 -5.63 -19.41 0.56
C ALA A 39 -5.44 -17.95 0.09
N HIS A 40 -6.25 -16.99 0.58
CA HIS A 40 -6.20 -15.63 0.05
C HIS A 40 -5.76 -14.54 1.04
N ASP A 41 -5.32 -14.91 2.23
CA ASP A 41 -4.59 -13.97 3.08
C ASP A 41 -3.11 -13.94 2.68
N VAL A 42 -2.82 -13.60 1.42
CA VAL A 42 -1.53 -12.98 1.12
C VAL A 42 -1.61 -11.58 1.72
N ALA A 43 -1.34 -11.48 3.01
CA ALA A 43 -1.01 -10.21 3.61
C ALA A 43 0.17 -9.67 2.80
N TRP A 44 -0.09 -8.65 2.00
CA TRP A 44 0.97 -7.84 1.41
C TRP A 44 1.72 -7.24 2.58
N ALA A 45 2.76 -7.92 3.05
CA ALA A 45 3.63 -7.40 4.07
C ALA A 45 4.21 -6.12 3.51
N GLN A 46 3.68 -4.98 3.97
CA GLN A 46 4.25 -3.68 3.61
C GLN A 46 5.72 -3.73 3.99
N ASP A 47 6.59 -3.35 3.05
CA ASP A 47 8.02 -3.23 3.31
C ASP A 47 8.20 -2.40 4.61
N PRO A 48 8.82 -2.96 5.67
CA PRO A 48 8.98 -2.24 6.93
C PRO A 48 9.70 -0.90 6.75
N ARG A 49 10.50 -0.77 5.69
CA ARG A 49 11.11 0.50 5.30
C ARG A 49 10.07 1.54 4.90
N ALA A 50 8.93 1.11 4.29
CA ALA A 50 7.88 2.02 3.85
C ALA A 50 7.27 2.80 5.01
N THR A 51 6.99 2.14 6.13
CA THR A 51 6.49 2.80 7.34
C THR A 51 7.46 3.86 7.86
N LEU A 52 8.76 3.54 7.89
CA LEU A 52 9.79 4.46 8.36
C LEU A 52 9.90 5.69 7.44
N VAL A 53 10.03 5.50 6.12
CA VAL A 53 10.21 6.62 5.19
C VAL A 53 8.95 7.50 5.10
N GLN A 54 7.76 6.90 5.17
CA GLN A 54 6.50 7.66 5.22
C GLN A 54 6.41 8.50 6.49
N LYS A 55 6.82 7.94 7.63
CA LYS A 55 6.89 8.71 8.88
C LYS A 55 7.87 9.87 8.77
N THR A 56 9.08 9.61 8.29
CA THR A 56 10.11 10.65 8.10
C THR A 56 9.62 11.75 7.16
N ALA A 57 8.97 11.39 6.04
CA ALA A 57 8.40 12.36 5.12
C ALA A 57 7.32 13.22 5.78
N ARG A 58 6.40 12.61 6.55
CA ARG A 58 5.35 13.34 7.27
C ARG A 58 5.89 14.26 8.35
N ASP A 59 6.88 13.81 9.12
CA ASP A 59 7.51 14.60 10.17
C ASP A 59 8.17 15.85 9.56
N TRP A 60 8.89 15.68 8.44
CA TRP A 60 9.50 16.79 7.73
C TRP A 60 8.45 17.75 7.15
N LEU A 61 7.40 17.22 6.52
CA LEU A 61 6.28 18.01 6.00
C LEU A 61 5.60 18.80 7.12
N ALA A 62 5.43 18.23 8.30
CA ALA A 62 4.85 18.93 9.45
C ALA A 62 5.68 20.14 9.89
N VAL A 63 7.02 20.10 9.73
CA VAL A 63 7.87 21.27 9.94
C VAL A 63 7.65 22.32 8.84
N ALA A 64 7.65 21.88 7.59
CA ALA A 64 7.41 22.76 6.44
C ALA A 64 6.02 23.42 6.48
N ASP A 65 4.98 22.68 6.88
CA ASP A 65 3.59 23.16 6.95
C ASP A 65 3.38 24.32 7.94
N ARG A 66 4.24 24.42 8.95
CA ARG A 66 4.24 25.59 9.86
C ARG A 66 4.80 26.86 9.24
N GLY A 67 5.28 26.79 8.00
CA GLY A 67 5.90 27.92 7.30
C GLY A 67 7.35 28.19 7.72
N ASP A 68 7.93 27.30 8.54
CA ASP A 68 9.31 27.41 8.99
C ASP A 68 10.27 26.84 7.96
N ALA A 69 10.62 27.67 7.00
CA ALA A 69 11.54 27.30 5.93
C ALA A 69 12.95 26.98 6.46
N ASN A 70 13.42 27.71 7.49
CA ASN A 70 14.73 27.45 8.10
C ASN A 70 14.76 26.08 8.79
N ALA A 71 13.77 25.77 9.62
CA ALA A 71 13.73 24.49 10.33
C ALA A 71 13.58 23.32 9.32
N SER A 72 12.73 23.44 8.30
CA SER A 72 12.56 22.40 7.29
C SER A 72 13.83 22.19 6.45
N TRP A 73 14.54 23.26 6.10
CA TRP A 73 15.83 23.18 5.40
C TRP A 73 16.91 22.51 6.27
N ASN A 74 17.00 22.88 7.55
CA ASN A 74 17.95 22.28 8.49
C ASN A 74 17.68 20.79 8.76
N ALA A 75 16.41 20.40 8.76
CA ALA A 75 15.99 18.99 8.93
C ALA A 75 16.15 18.14 7.66
N ALA A 76 16.43 18.76 6.51
CA ALA A 76 16.65 18.06 5.25
C ALA A 76 18.07 17.46 5.18
N GLY A 77 18.25 16.52 4.26
CA GLY A 77 19.55 15.88 4.01
C GLY A 77 20.55 16.79 3.31
N LYS A 78 21.79 16.40 3.36
CA LYS A 78 22.91 17.18 2.78
C LYS A 78 22.72 17.45 1.30
N GLN A 79 22.17 16.50 0.54
CA GLN A 79 21.91 16.69 -0.88
C GLN A 79 20.91 17.83 -1.13
N PHE A 80 19.85 17.95 -0.32
CA PHE A 80 18.91 19.07 -0.39
C PHE A 80 19.60 20.40 -0.09
N GLN A 81 20.38 20.43 1.00
CA GLN A 81 21.09 21.64 1.43
C GLN A 81 22.14 22.10 0.41
N ASN A 82 22.79 21.17 -0.28
CA ASN A 82 23.75 21.48 -1.34
C ASN A 82 23.06 21.95 -2.64
N ALA A 83 21.85 21.48 -2.90
CA ALA A 83 21.10 21.80 -4.12
C ALA A 83 20.41 23.18 -4.08
N ILE A 84 20.06 23.66 -2.89
CA ILE A 84 19.33 24.93 -2.71
C ILE A 84 19.74 25.62 -1.40
N THR A 85 19.96 26.91 -1.44
CA THR A 85 20.20 27.70 -0.21
C THR A 85 18.92 27.88 0.58
N VAL A 86 19.05 28.15 1.86
CA VAL A 86 17.90 28.36 2.76
C VAL A 86 17.02 29.54 2.28
N GLU A 87 17.62 30.61 1.76
CA GLU A 87 16.90 31.79 1.26
C GLU A 87 16.06 31.41 0.01
N ARG A 88 16.65 30.69 -0.94
CA ARG A 88 15.94 30.23 -2.14
C ARG A 88 14.82 29.23 -1.79
N TRP A 89 15.06 28.38 -0.82
CA TRP A 89 14.04 27.49 -0.30
C TRP A 89 12.89 28.29 0.31
N ALA A 90 13.17 29.25 1.18
CA ALA A 90 12.17 30.12 1.81
C ALA A 90 11.34 30.90 0.78
N GLU A 91 11.97 31.49 -0.23
CA GLU A 91 11.29 32.20 -1.33
C GLU A 91 10.41 31.25 -2.16
N GLY A 92 10.93 30.07 -2.50
CA GLY A 92 10.19 29.05 -3.25
C GLY A 92 8.97 28.56 -2.48
N PHE A 93 9.13 28.30 -1.19
CA PHE A 93 8.09 27.88 -0.29
C PHE A 93 7.01 28.95 -0.13
N LYS A 94 7.41 30.19 0.14
CA LYS A 94 6.49 31.35 0.21
C LYS A 94 5.68 31.53 -1.07
N ARG A 95 6.30 31.39 -2.21
CA ARG A 95 5.66 31.60 -3.50
C ARG A 95 4.72 30.47 -3.92
N LYS A 96 5.10 29.22 -3.65
CA LYS A 96 4.37 28.05 -4.16
C LYS A 96 3.49 27.36 -3.12
N ARG A 97 3.98 27.22 -1.88
CA ARG A 97 3.29 26.43 -0.85
C ARG A 97 2.32 27.27 0.00
N LEU A 98 2.73 28.47 0.44
CA LEU A 98 1.88 29.28 1.32
C LEU A 98 0.54 29.67 0.69
N PRO A 99 0.41 29.99 -0.62
CA PRO A 99 -0.88 30.31 -1.22
C PRO A 99 -1.90 29.18 -1.20
N LEU A 100 -1.45 27.92 -1.03
CA LEU A 100 -2.35 26.77 -0.94
C LEU A 100 -3.12 26.75 0.39
N GLY A 101 -2.64 27.46 1.39
CA GLY A 101 -3.26 27.55 2.71
C GLY A 101 -2.95 26.35 3.61
N ALA A 102 -3.76 26.21 4.68
CA ALA A 102 -3.60 25.16 5.66
C ALA A 102 -3.88 23.76 5.08
N ILE A 103 -3.27 22.74 5.66
CA ILE A 103 -3.59 21.34 5.37
C ILE A 103 -4.97 21.01 5.92
N VAL A 104 -5.85 20.49 5.07
CA VAL A 104 -7.15 19.93 5.46
C VAL A 104 -7.03 18.40 5.63
N GLY A 105 -6.22 17.76 4.78
CA GLY A 105 -5.96 16.33 4.87
C GLY A 105 -4.82 15.92 3.95
N ARG A 106 -4.05 14.90 4.35
CA ARG A 106 -2.95 14.33 3.56
C ARG A 106 -2.99 12.81 3.63
N THR A 107 -2.99 12.15 2.48
CA THR A 107 -3.00 10.70 2.34
C THR A 107 -1.81 10.25 1.50
N THR A 108 -1.07 9.24 1.95
CA THR A 108 -0.03 8.61 1.15
C THR A 108 -0.67 7.80 0.03
N LEU A 109 -0.23 8.03 -1.22
CA LEU A 109 -0.68 7.28 -2.39
C LEU A 109 0.26 6.14 -2.74
N SER A 110 1.57 6.42 -2.77
CA SER A 110 2.59 5.41 -3.06
C SER A 110 3.88 5.66 -2.30
N THR A 111 4.68 4.61 -2.19
CA THR A 111 6.06 4.66 -1.71
C THR A 111 6.87 3.75 -2.60
N GLU A 112 7.84 4.31 -3.29
CA GLU A 112 8.72 3.60 -4.21
C GLU A 112 10.15 3.66 -3.70
N PHE A 113 10.88 2.53 -3.81
CA PHE A 113 12.29 2.44 -3.47
C PHE A 113 13.11 2.25 -4.75
N THR A 114 14.24 2.94 -4.82
CA THR A 114 15.21 2.80 -5.92
C THR A 114 16.64 2.96 -5.40
N GLN A 115 17.57 2.38 -6.13
CA GLN A 115 19.00 2.54 -5.84
C GLN A 115 19.66 3.62 -6.71
N THR A 116 18.94 4.13 -7.69
CA THR A 116 19.43 5.18 -8.60
C THR A 116 18.46 6.36 -8.59
N PHE A 117 18.99 7.57 -8.59
CA PHE A 117 18.20 8.80 -8.69
C PHE A 117 18.92 9.81 -9.60
N ALA A 118 18.20 10.38 -10.55
CA ALA A 118 18.78 11.27 -11.55
C ALA A 118 19.50 12.46 -10.90
N GLY A 119 20.78 12.64 -11.23
CA GLY A 119 21.58 13.73 -10.68
C GLY A 119 22.15 13.47 -9.27
N ALA A 120 22.05 12.25 -8.77
CA ALA A 120 22.57 11.82 -7.47
C ALA A 120 23.45 10.57 -7.63
N PRO A 121 24.38 10.30 -6.70
CA PRO A 121 25.12 9.03 -6.64
C PRO A 121 24.18 7.84 -6.43
N ASP A 122 24.61 6.62 -6.78
CA ASP A 122 23.92 5.40 -6.42
C ASP A 122 23.80 5.29 -4.89
N GLY A 123 22.64 4.81 -4.42
CA GLY A 123 22.33 4.71 -3.00
C GLY A 123 20.89 4.28 -2.75
N ASP A 124 20.47 4.24 -1.50
CA ASP A 124 19.08 3.92 -1.14
C ASP A 124 18.23 5.19 -1.18
N TYR A 125 17.24 5.21 -2.06
CA TYR A 125 16.27 6.29 -2.21
C TYR A 125 14.86 5.81 -1.98
N ALA A 126 13.99 6.70 -1.50
CA ALA A 126 12.57 6.49 -1.40
C ALA A 126 11.81 7.71 -1.94
N ILE A 127 10.76 7.47 -2.73
CA ILE A 127 9.89 8.50 -3.28
C ILE A 127 8.51 8.27 -2.68
N VAL A 128 8.02 9.21 -1.89
CA VAL A 128 6.70 9.14 -1.27
C VAL A 128 5.78 10.17 -1.93
N LEU A 129 4.72 9.68 -2.54
CA LEU A 129 3.68 10.50 -3.16
C LEU A 129 2.51 10.66 -2.21
N PHE A 130 2.07 11.88 -2.01
CA PHE A 130 0.88 12.22 -1.22
C PHE A 130 -0.17 12.90 -2.09
N ARG A 131 -1.44 12.62 -1.79
CA ARG A 131 -2.56 13.46 -2.15
C ARG A 131 -2.90 14.34 -0.96
N THR A 132 -2.91 15.65 -1.17
CA THR A 132 -3.09 16.63 -0.10
C THR A 132 -4.21 17.60 -0.46
N ASN A 133 -5.17 17.73 0.42
CA ASN A 133 -6.18 18.77 0.37
C ASN A 133 -5.68 19.95 1.20
N PHE A 134 -5.51 21.06 0.54
CA PHE A 134 -5.21 22.35 1.14
C PHE A 134 -6.50 23.17 1.22
N ALA A 135 -6.52 24.18 2.07
CA ALA A 135 -7.67 25.08 2.19
C ALA A 135 -8.05 25.75 0.86
N ASN A 136 -7.04 26.06 0.02
CA ASN A 136 -7.21 26.78 -1.24
C ASN A 136 -6.95 25.90 -2.50
N LYS A 137 -6.63 24.61 -2.34
CA LYS A 137 -6.42 23.65 -3.45
C LYS A 137 -6.80 22.25 -3.01
N ILE A 138 -7.80 21.70 -3.67
CA ILE A 138 -8.20 20.28 -3.49
C ILE A 138 -7.34 19.41 -4.41
N ASP A 139 -7.09 18.18 -3.99
CA ASP A 139 -6.36 17.14 -4.75
C ASP A 139 -4.96 17.58 -5.25
N GLY A 140 -4.25 18.36 -4.43
CA GLY A 140 -2.86 18.70 -4.71
C GLY A 140 -1.96 17.48 -4.54
N GLY A 141 -1.02 17.25 -5.45
CA GLY A 141 0.02 16.26 -5.33
C GLY A 141 1.23 16.85 -4.58
N GLU A 142 1.79 16.08 -3.65
CA GLU A 142 3.08 16.37 -3.03
C GLU A 142 3.99 15.15 -3.19
N THR A 143 5.21 15.37 -3.68
CA THR A 143 6.23 14.33 -3.74
C THR A 143 7.36 14.69 -2.79
N VAL A 144 7.70 13.75 -1.91
CA VAL A 144 8.86 13.84 -1.02
C VAL A 144 9.84 12.75 -1.40
N THR A 145 11.06 13.16 -1.77
CA THR A 145 12.16 12.23 -2.06
C THR A 145 13.09 12.18 -0.86
N LEU A 146 13.43 10.97 -0.43
CA LEU A 146 14.33 10.73 0.70
C LEU A 146 15.54 9.93 0.21
N GLN A 147 16.67 10.14 0.87
CA GLN A 147 17.86 9.33 0.75
C GLN A 147 18.23 8.77 2.11
N ARG A 148 18.70 7.52 2.13
CA ARG A 148 19.34 6.96 3.30
C ARG A 148 20.81 7.38 3.29
N GLU A 149 21.16 8.27 4.20
CA GLU A 149 22.52 8.79 4.29
C GLU A 149 23.49 7.73 4.90
N PRO A 150 24.81 7.92 4.83
CA PRO A 150 25.81 6.95 5.31
C PRO A 150 25.67 6.59 6.80
N ASP A 151 25.05 7.45 7.60
CA ASP A 151 24.73 7.18 9.01
C ASP A 151 23.51 6.25 9.19
N GLY A 152 22.91 5.78 8.08
CA GLY A 152 21.74 4.91 8.06
C GLY A 152 20.40 5.63 8.24
N ILE A 153 20.39 6.95 8.37
CA ILE A 153 19.18 7.75 8.61
C ILE A 153 18.59 8.23 7.29
N TRP A 154 17.27 8.07 7.13
CA TRP A 154 16.53 8.62 6.01
C TRP A 154 16.32 10.12 6.20
N ARG A 155 16.70 10.93 5.21
CA ARG A 155 16.47 12.38 5.19
C ARG A 155 15.87 12.83 3.87
N VAL A 156 15.09 13.89 3.92
CA VAL A 156 14.48 14.48 2.72
C VAL A 156 15.55 15.15 1.88
N ILE A 157 15.62 14.80 0.60
CA ILE A 157 16.52 15.40 -0.38
C ILE A 157 15.78 16.14 -1.49
N GLY A 158 14.47 16.03 -1.56
CA GLY A 158 13.64 16.68 -2.57
C GLY A 158 12.20 16.83 -2.13
N TYR A 159 11.57 17.91 -2.56
CA TYR A 159 10.15 18.19 -2.39
C TYR A 159 9.57 18.88 -3.60
N SER A 160 8.42 18.44 -4.10
CA SER A 160 7.69 19.09 -5.17
C SER A 160 6.20 19.11 -4.92
N LEU A 161 5.54 20.13 -5.46
CA LEU A 161 4.09 20.29 -5.54
C LEU A 161 3.67 20.08 -6.99
N LEU A 162 2.62 19.24 -7.19
CA LEU A 162 2.04 18.87 -8.48
C LEU A 162 0.66 19.52 -8.68
#